data_2ce235be5a9df5d46324354e11e8c96e
#
_entry.id   2ce235be5a9df5d46324354e11e8c96e
#
_cell.length_a   1.000
_cell.length_b   1.000
_cell.length_c   1.000
_cell.angle_alpha   90.00
_cell.angle_beta   90.00
_cell.angle_gamma   90.00
#
_symmetry.space_group_name_H-M   'P 1'
#
loop_
_entity.id
_entity.type
_entity.pdbx_description
1 polymer ?
#
loop_
_entity_poly.entity_id
_entity_poly.type
_entity_poly.pdbx_seq_one_letter_code
_entity_poly.pdbx_strand_id
1 'polypeptide(L)'
;MRIPLSKDEEKNLLDAAQNARENSYSPYSKFKVGAAVLTEDNHIFAGTNIENASYGLTVCAERNAIFAAVGAGKRRFRALALITQKLPGLTFNSPCGACRQVMSEFMAP
;
A
#
# COMPACT_ATOMS: atom_id res chain seq x y z
N MET A 1 -6.04 -20.73 -5.97
CA MET A 1 -7.26 -19.98 -6.26
C MET A 1 -7.44 -18.87 -5.25
N ARG A 2 -7.66 -17.67 -5.73
CA ARG A 2 -7.92 -16.55 -4.84
C ARG A 2 -9.37 -16.57 -4.37
N ILE A 3 -9.59 -16.41 -3.08
CA ILE A 3 -10.92 -16.22 -2.53
C ILE A 3 -11.26 -14.73 -2.67
N PRO A 4 -12.37 -14.38 -3.32
CA PRO A 4 -12.75 -12.98 -3.43
C PRO A 4 -12.93 -12.34 -2.07
N LEU A 5 -12.62 -11.04 -1.97
CA LEU A 5 -12.84 -10.30 -0.75
C LEU A 5 -14.34 -10.09 -0.53
N SER A 6 -14.78 -10.20 0.71
CA SER A 6 -16.12 -9.76 1.07
C SER A 6 -16.19 -8.23 1.02
N LYS A 7 -17.40 -7.69 0.99
CA LYS A 7 -17.60 -6.24 0.99
C LYS A 7 -17.02 -5.60 2.27
N ASP A 8 -17.15 -6.27 3.39
CA ASP A 8 -16.62 -5.79 4.66
C ASP A 8 -15.09 -5.80 4.66
N GLU A 9 -14.48 -6.86 4.12
CA GLU A 9 -13.02 -6.95 4.00
C GLU A 9 -12.49 -5.82 3.09
N GLU A 10 -13.16 -5.61 1.96
CA GLU A 10 -12.81 -4.56 1.01
C GLU A 10 -12.89 -3.19 1.66
N LYS A 11 -13.99 -2.91 2.36
CA LYS A 11 -14.19 -1.64 3.05
C LYS A 11 -13.13 -1.41 4.11
N ASN A 12 -12.86 -2.42 4.94
CA ASN A 12 -11.87 -2.30 6.01
C ASN A 12 -10.47 -2.04 5.43
N LEU A 13 -10.14 -2.69 4.33
CA LEU A 13 -8.84 -2.52 3.67
C LEU A 13 -8.71 -1.11 3.09
N LEU A 14 -9.75 -0.61 2.43
CA LEU A 14 -9.77 0.75 1.87
C LEU A 14 -9.73 1.81 2.96
N ASP A 15 -10.45 1.61 4.06
CA ASP A 15 -10.44 2.53 5.19
C ASP A 15 -9.04 2.61 5.83
N ALA A 16 -8.36 1.49 5.95
CA ALA A 16 -7.00 1.46 6.48
C ALA A 16 -6.03 2.23 5.58
N ALA A 17 -6.14 2.05 4.27
CA ALA A 17 -5.32 2.80 3.30
C ALA A 17 -5.62 4.30 3.36
N GLN A 18 -6.89 4.66 3.46
CA GLN A 18 -7.30 6.06 3.56
C GLN A 18 -6.73 6.72 4.82
N ASN A 19 -6.82 6.04 5.96
CA ASN A 19 -6.29 6.55 7.22
C ASN A 19 -4.77 6.70 7.16
N ALA A 20 -4.08 5.76 6.54
CA ALA A 20 -2.63 5.86 6.38
C ALA A 20 -2.23 7.06 5.54
N ARG A 21 -2.99 7.36 4.48
CA ARG A 21 -2.72 8.48 3.60
C ARG A 21 -2.64 9.80 4.36
N GLU A 22 -3.45 9.97 5.41
CA GLU A 22 -3.46 11.20 6.20
C GLU A 22 -2.10 11.47 6.88
N ASN A 23 -1.29 10.44 7.07
CA ASN A 23 0.03 10.54 7.69
C ASN A 23 1.18 10.63 6.69
N SER A 24 0.88 10.82 5.41
CA SER A 24 1.90 10.90 4.37
C SER A 24 2.89 12.04 4.64
N TYR A 25 4.17 11.74 4.48
CA TYR A 25 5.22 12.75 4.47
C TYR A 25 5.66 12.97 3.02
N SER A 26 5.07 13.96 2.38
CA SER A 26 5.30 14.23 0.95
C SER A 26 5.56 15.72 0.69
N PRO A 27 6.65 16.30 1.30
CA PRO A 27 6.92 17.74 1.17
C PRO A 27 7.41 18.13 -0.23
N TYR A 28 7.93 17.17 -1.00
CA TYR A 28 8.49 17.45 -2.33
C TYR A 28 7.44 17.36 -3.42
N SER A 29 6.77 16.22 -3.52
CA SER A 29 5.76 15.99 -4.56
C SER A 29 4.40 16.58 -4.24
N LYS A 30 4.09 16.74 -2.95
CA LYS A 30 2.75 17.12 -2.46
C LYS A 30 1.70 16.07 -2.81
N PHE A 31 2.12 14.85 -3.13
CA PHE A 31 1.23 13.77 -3.55
C PHE A 31 1.14 12.71 -2.46
N LYS A 32 0.00 12.67 -1.77
CA LYS A 32 -0.23 11.78 -0.65
C LYS A 32 -0.77 10.44 -1.12
N VAL A 33 -0.19 9.36 -0.62
CA VAL A 33 -0.58 7.99 -0.97
C VAL A 33 -0.72 7.19 0.31
N GLY A 34 -1.77 6.39 0.40
CA GLY A 34 -1.94 5.41 1.45
C GLY A 34 -2.13 4.03 0.85
N ALA A 35 -1.62 3.02 1.51
CA ALA A 35 -1.76 1.64 1.07
C ALA A 35 -2.06 0.76 2.28
N ALA A 36 -2.72 -0.36 2.03
CA ALA A 36 -2.97 -1.37 3.04
C ALA A 36 -2.93 -2.75 2.41
N VAL A 37 -2.37 -3.71 3.14
CA VAL A 37 -2.34 -5.11 2.71
C VAL A 37 -3.18 -5.95 3.66
N LEU A 38 -3.88 -6.94 3.09
CA LEU A 38 -4.61 -7.94 3.84
C LEU A 38 -3.83 -9.24 3.76
N THR A 39 -3.44 -9.78 4.91
CA THR A 39 -2.68 -11.03 4.97
C THR A 39 -3.58 -12.24 4.81
N GLU A 40 -2.99 -13.42 4.56
CA GLU A 40 -3.77 -14.67 4.46
C GLU A 40 -4.52 -14.99 5.74
N ASP A 41 -3.99 -14.60 6.89
CA ASP A 41 -4.64 -14.79 8.19
C ASP A 41 -5.52 -13.60 8.59
N ASN A 42 -5.91 -12.77 7.62
CA ASN A 42 -6.90 -11.70 7.74
C ASN A 42 -6.49 -10.54 8.65
N HIS A 43 -5.20 -10.25 8.76
CA HIS A 43 -4.71 -9.03 9.39
C HIS A 43 -4.49 -7.94 8.35
N ILE A 44 -4.65 -6.70 8.76
CA ILE A 44 -4.44 -5.54 7.89
C ILE A 44 -3.24 -4.75 8.39
N PHE A 45 -2.33 -4.42 7.47
CA PHE A 45 -1.20 -3.55 7.74
C PHE A 45 -1.22 -2.41 6.74
N ALA A 46 -1.01 -1.20 7.22
CA ALA A 46 -1.10 -0.01 6.38
C ALA A 46 0.22 0.74 6.36
N GLY A 47 0.42 1.51 5.31
CA GLY A 47 1.58 2.37 5.15
C GLY A 47 1.25 3.56 4.29
N THR A 48 2.13 4.55 4.34
CA THR A 48 2.00 5.76 3.53
C THR A 48 3.34 6.06 2.88
N ASN A 49 3.34 6.90 1.85
CA ASN A 49 4.58 7.31 1.22
C ASN A 49 5.35 8.25 2.14
N ILE A 50 6.66 8.06 2.19
CA ILE A 50 7.57 8.86 2.98
C ILE A 50 8.69 9.30 2.05
N GLU A 51 8.74 10.59 1.77
CA GLU A 51 9.70 11.17 0.86
C GLU A 51 10.98 11.58 1.56
N ASN A 52 12.06 11.65 0.80
CA ASN A 52 13.35 12.07 1.29
C ASN A 52 14.00 12.98 0.27
N ALA A 53 14.80 13.95 0.73
CA ALA A 53 15.54 14.84 -0.15
C ALA A 53 16.48 14.04 -1.06
N SER A 54 17.00 12.91 -0.58
CA SER A 54 17.66 11.93 -1.43
C SER A 54 16.59 11.02 -2.03
N TYR A 55 16.29 11.20 -3.31
CA TYR A 55 15.20 10.50 -3.96
C TYR A 55 15.29 8.99 -3.79
N GLY A 56 16.49 8.42 -3.83
CA GLY A 56 16.69 6.99 -3.67
C GLY A 56 16.25 6.44 -2.31
N LEU A 57 16.08 7.28 -1.30
CA LEU A 57 15.63 6.88 0.02
C LEU A 57 14.12 7.05 0.21
N THR A 58 13.42 7.64 -0.76
CA THR A 58 11.97 7.76 -0.74
C THR A 58 11.35 6.37 -0.76
N VAL A 59 10.39 6.12 0.13
CA VAL A 59 9.71 4.84 0.21
C VAL A 59 8.23 5.02 -0.10
N CYS A 60 7.74 4.19 -1.02
CA CYS A 60 6.34 4.22 -1.44
C CYS A 60 5.43 3.62 -0.36
N ALA A 61 4.15 4.03 -0.39
CA ALA A 61 3.15 3.55 0.56
C ALA A 61 3.03 2.02 0.54
N GLU A 62 3.04 1.42 -0.65
CA GLU A 62 2.90 -0.03 -0.81
C GLU A 62 4.03 -0.78 -0.10
N ARG A 63 5.27 -0.32 -0.28
CA ARG A 63 6.42 -0.94 0.38
C ARG A 63 6.35 -0.79 1.89
N ASN A 64 5.92 0.38 2.37
CA ASN A 64 5.78 0.59 3.81
C ASN A 64 4.73 -0.34 4.42
N ALA A 65 3.60 -0.54 3.73
CA ALA A 65 2.57 -1.47 4.21
C ALA A 65 3.09 -2.90 4.23
N ILE A 66 3.77 -3.32 3.17
CA ILE A 66 4.33 -4.68 3.06
C ILE A 66 5.41 -4.90 4.11
N PHE A 67 6.31 -3.94 4.28
CA PHE A 67 7.40 -4.06 5.26
C PHE A 67 6.85 -4.14 6.69
N ALA A 68 5.79 -3.39 7.00
CA ALA A 68 5.13 -3.47 8.30
C ALA A 68 4.58 -4.89 8.53
N ALA A 69 3.94 -5.46 7.53
CA ALA A 69 3.39 -6.81 7.62
C ALA A 69 4.51 -7.85 7.78
N VAL A 70 5.57 -7.75 6.99
CA VAL A 70 6.71 -8.66 7.07
C VAL A 70 7.39 -8.56 8.43
N GLY A 71 7.55 -7.34 8.95
CA GLY A 71 8.11 -7.11 10.29
C GLY A 71 7.27 -7.73 11.40
N ALA A 72 5.97 -7.91 11.17
CA ALA A 72 5.06 -8.56 12.11
C ALA A 72 4.99 -10.09 11.91
N GLY A 73 5.83 -10.65 11.05
CA GLY A 73 5.90 -12.08 10.82
C GLY A 73 5.01 -12.60 9.70
N LYS A 74 4.35 -11.72 8.94
CA LYS A 74 3.48 -12.13 7.85
C LYS A 74 4.28 -12.30 6.56
N ARG A 75 3.97 -13.33 5.76
CA ARG A 75 4.72 -13.63 4.55
C ARG A 75 3.84 -13.79 3.31
N ARG A 76 2.52 -13.92 3.49
CA ARG A 76 1.60 -14.12 2.38
C ARG A 76 0.42 -13.19 2.48
N PHE A 77 0.07 -12.53 1.39
CA PHE A 77 -0.96 -11.50 1.33
C PHE A 77 -2.06 -11.90 0.34
N ARG A 78 -3.29 -11.55 0.67
CA ARG A 78 -4.47 -11.79 -0.18
C ARG A 78 -4.76 -10.61 -1.09
N ALA A 79 -4.54 -9.38 -0.62
CA ALA A 79 -4.92 -8.18 -1.36
C ALA A 79 -4.11 -6.97 -0.92
N LEU A 80 -4.04 -6.00 -1.80
CA LEU A 80 -3.43 -4.70 -1.52
C LEU A 80 -4.38 -3.62 -2.02
N ALA A 81 -4.68 -2.64 -1.18
CA ALA A 81 -5.44 -1.45 -1.55
C ALA A 81 -4.51 -0.24 -1.63
N LEU A 82 -4.76 0.62 -2.59
CA LEU A 82 -3.98 1.83 -2.83
C LEU A 82 -4.94 3.01 -2.96
N ILE A 83 -4.77 4.00 -2.11
CA ILE A 83 -5.54 5.25 -2.15
C ILE A 83 -4.57 6.38 -2.43
N THR A 84 -4.85 7.13 -3.50
CA THR A 84 -4.01 8.25 -3.88
C THR A 84 -4.82 9.53 -3.89
N GLN A 85 -4.10 10.65 -3.91
CA GLN A 85 -4.70 11.94 -4.15
C GLN A 85 -5.04 12.01 -5.64
N LYS A 86 -6.32 12.30 -5.95
CA LYS A 86 -6.73 12.46 -7.35
C LYS A 86 -6.12 13.74 -7.91
N LEU A 87 -5.41 13.59 -9.02
CA LEU A 87 -4.96 14.74 -9.81
C LEU A 87 -5.81 14.82 -11.06
N PRO A 88 -6.12 16.04 -11.53
CA PRO A 88 -6.88 16.20 -12.77
C PRO A 88 -6.18 15.46 -13.92
N GLY A 89 -6.94 14.70 -14.68
CA GLY A 89 -6.42 13.97 -15.83
C GLY A 89 -5.86 12.58 -15.55
N LEU A 90 -5.70 12.20 -14.29
CA LEU A 90 -5.28 10.83 -13.97
C LEU A 90 -6.47 9.88 -14.03
N THR A 91 -6.31 8.78 -14.74
CA THR A 91 -7.37 7.80 -14.93
C THR A 91 -7.17 6.54 -14.08
N PHE A 92 -5.93 6.26 -13.66
CA PHE A 92 -5.64 5.13 -12.79
C PHE A 92 -4.30 5.35 -12.09
N ASN A 93 -4.09 4.58 -11.02
CA ASN A 93 -2.83 4.56 -10.28
C ASN A 93 -2.29 3.14 -10.27
N SER A 94 -0.99 3.00 -10.43
CA SER A 94 -0.33 1.70 -10.35
C SER A 94 0.88 1.78 -9.44
N PRO A 95 1.27 0.66 -8.80
CA PRO A 95 2.48 0.63 -7.99
C PRO A 95 3.72 0.96 -8.82
N CYS A 96 4.72 1.59 -8.19
CA CYS A 96 6.00 1.84 -8.85
C CYS A 96 6.74 0.51 -9.13
N GLY A 97 7.77 0.55 -9.97
CA GLY A 97 8.52 -0.66 -10.32
C GLY A 97 9.13 -1.37 -9.12
N ALA A 98 9.70 -0.62 -8.17
CA ALA A 98 10.27 -1.20 -6.96
C ALA A 98 9.19 -1.87 -6.11
N CYS A 99 8.00 -1.27 -6.02
CA CYS A 99 6.88 -1.85 -5.28
C CYS A 99 6.40 -3.14 -5.92
N ARG A 100 6.35 -3.19 -7.25
CA ARG A 100 5.96 -4.40 -7.96
C ARG A 100 6.93 -5.55 -7.69
N GLN A 101 8.23 -5.26 -7.64
CA GLN A 101 9.23 -6.28 -7.34
C GLN A 101 9.05 -6.80 -5.92
N VAL A 102 8.85 -5.93 -4.95
CA VAL A 102 8.61 -6.33 -3.57
C VAL A 102 7.33 -7.15 -3.45
N MET A 103 6.25 -6.71 -4.12
CA MET A 103 4.98 -7.42 -4.11
C MET A 103 5.11 -8.84 -4.66
N SER A 104 5.93 -9.04 -5.69
CA SER A 104 6.08 -10.35 -6.33
C SER A 104 6.64 -11.41 -5.37
N GLU A 105 7.36 -11.01 -4.33
CA GLU A 105 7.89 -11.94 -3.33
C GLU A 105 6.80 -12.47 -2.38
N PHE A 106 5.76 -11.69 -2.13
CA PHE A 106 4.81 -11.96 -1.05
C PHE A 106 3.37 -12.17 -1.50
N MET A 107 3.04 -11.88 -2.74
CA MET A 107 1.67 -12.01 -3.24
C MET A 107 1.57 -13.14 -4.26
N ALA A 108 0.49 -13.91 -4.17
CA ALA A 108 0.21 -14.94 -5.16
C ALA A 108 -0.06 -14.31 -6.52
N PRO A 109 0.33 -14.98 -7.61
CA PRO A 109 0.04 -14.49 -8.95
C PRO A 109 -1.47 -14.42 -9.22
#